data_a27054190d6b26f75fedfbe3acef492f
#
_entry.id   a27054190d6b26f75fedfbe3acef492f
#
_cell.length_a   1.000
_cell.length_b   1.000
_cell.length_c   1.000
_cell.angle_alpha   90.00
_cell.angle_beta   90.00
_cell.angle_gamma   90.00
#
_symmetry.space_group_name_H-M   'P 1'
#
loop_
_entity.id
_entity.type
_entity.pdbx_description
1 polymer ?
#
loop_
_entity_poly.entity_id
_entity_poly.type
_entity_poly.pdbx_seq_one_letter_code
_entity_poly.pdbx_strand_id
1 'polypeptide(L)'
;MKYFVDFEATQFSNEIIEIGCVREDGAEFKSYVNAKRKLTGFIKNLTGISQETIDAAPSSDEVFRNFYQWLKGDTNIEFYCYGNSDIDFVKKNLSKTTDFEAQAALSMIGMALNDYAVEVKRHFGIIKAIGLVKVLAHYRGVDAIEQNHDALEDAKFLKEVYDYIQAEGEIEECPFPDYQKKVVKKPIQPKVEVPKGVPYIARIRKNQVVETYATMDEAVTWVINQASENQRGEMKPENVAKRVRRASGQNQPYISWKWKIHGDCSQLSEGYVYTAPVAAEPATEETTVVVEGDNE
;
A
#
# COMPACT_ATOMS: atom_id res chain seq x y z
N MET A 1 -23.58 -19.20 -6.94
CA MET A 1 -23.36 -18.30 -8.10
C MET A 1 -22.25 -17.34 -7.78
N LYS A 2 -21.21 -17.24 -8.62
CA LYS A 2 -20.07 -16.36 -8.43
C LYS A 2 -20.17 -15.11 -9.28
N TYR A 3 -19.76 -13.99 -8.71
CA TYR A 3 -19.78 -12.67 -9.29
C TYR A 3 -18.40 -12.02 -9.09
N PHE A 4 -17.84 -11.49 -10.15
CA PHE A 4 -16.58 -10.75 -10.17
C PHE A 4 -16.91 -9.27 -10.31
N VAL A 5 -16.57 -8.48 -9.33
CA VAL A 5 -16.99 -7.08 -9.25
C VAL A 5 -15.80 -6.16 -9.03
N ASP A 6 -15.84 -5.02 -9.68
CA ASP A 6 -14.92 -3.92 -9.50
C ASP A 6 -15.67 -2.59 -9.42
N PHE A 7 -15.09 -1.62 -8.74
CA PHE A 7 -15.67 -0.30 -8.54
C PHE A 7 -14.65 0.79 -8.80
N GLU A 8 -15.05 1.80 -9.54
CA GLU A 8 -14.35 3.08 -9.53
C GLU A 8 -15.03 4.03 -8.53
N ALA A 9 -14.23 4.82 -7.83
CA ALA A 9 -14.73 5.68 -6.76
C ALA A 9 -14.03 7.05 -6.71
N THR A 10 -14.65 7.99 -6.03
CA THR A 10 -14.10 9.32 -5.78
C THR A 10 -12.89 9.25 -4.84
N GLN A 11 -11.84 10.04 -5.11
CA GLN A 11 -10.54 9.98 -4.44
C GLN A 11 -10.57 10.13 -2.91
N PHE A 12 -11.41 11.03 -2.37
CA PHE A 12 -11.38 11.38 -0.95
C PHE A 12 -12.60 10.92 -0.15
N SER A 13 -13.69 10.62 -0.84
CA SER A 13 -14.96 10.34 -0.18
C SER A 13 -15.46 8.92 -0.40
N ASN A 14 -14.77 8.13 -1.20
CA ASN A 14 -15.07 6.71 -1.47
C ASN A 14 -16.50 6.48 -1.97
N GLU A 15 -17.10 7.49 -2.65
CA GLU A 15 -18.39 7.32 -3.31
C GLU A 15 -18.17 6.64 -4.66
N ILE A 16 -18.90 5.57 -4.90
CA ILE A 16 -18.84 4.81 -6.15
C ILE A 16 -19.33 5.69 -7.29
N ILE A 17 -18.57 5.70 -8.39
CA ILE A 17 -18.86 6.40 -9.63
C ILE A 17 -19.08 5.46 -10.83
N GLU A 18 -18.61 4.21 -10.70
CA GLU A 18 -18.86 3.15 -11.66
C GLU A 18 -18.89 1.80 -10.94
N ILE A 19 -19.75 0.90 -11.38
CA ILE A 19 -19.76 -0.51 -11.03
C ILE A 19 -19.65 -1.34 -12.29
N GLY A 20 -18.73 -2.30 -12.29
CA GLY A 20 -18.62 -3.36 -13.27
C GLY A 20 -18.74 -4.72 -12.58
N CYS A 21 -19.56 -5.61 -13.11
CA CYS A 21 -19.71 -6.94 -12.55
C CYS A 21 -19.93 -7.98 -13.66
N VAL A 22 -19.25 -9.12 -13.50
CA VAL A 22 -19.38 -10.27 -14.40
C VAL A 22 -19.81 -11.48 -13.59
N ARG A 23 -20.88 -12.13 -14.01
CA ARG A 23 -21.34 -13.40 -13.42
C ARG A 23 -20.53 -14.57 -13.99
N GLU A 24 -20.44 -15.69 -13.27
CA GLU A 24 -19.63 -16.84 -13.69
C GLU A 24 -20.04 -17.42 -15.06
N ASP A 25 -21.29 -17.25 -15.49
CA ASP A 25 -21.81 -17.66 -16.81
C ASP A 25 -21.55 -16.64 -17.93
N GLY A 26 -20.88 -15.51 -17.61
CA GLY A 26 -20.54 -14.45 -18.54
C GLY A 26 -21.60 -13.33 -18.64
N ALA A 27 -22.71 -13.37 -17.89
CA ALA A 27 -23.62 -12.24 -17.84
C ALA A 27 -22.96 -11.02 -17.20
N GLU A 28 -23.21 -9.83 -17.74
CA GLU A 28 -22.55 -8.58 -17.39
C GLU A 28 -23.51 -7.55 -16.82
N PHE A 29 -23.06 -6.79 -15.86
CA PHE A 29 -23.69 -5.56 -15.37
C PHE A 29 -22.67 -4.42 -15.36
N LYS A 30 -23.02 -3.29 -15.93
CA LYS A 30 -22.22 -2.06 -15.89
C LYS A 30 -23.13 -0.86 -15.71
N SER A 31 -22.73 0.05 -14.82
CA SER A 31 -23.40 1.34 -14.69
C SER A 31 -22.46 2.40 -14.12
N TYR A 32 -22.54 3.61 -14.65
CA TYR A 32 -22.06 4.79 -13.95
C TYR A 32 -23.03 5.17 -12.84
N VAL A 33 -22.49 5.87 -11.82
CA VAL A 33 -23.25 6.29 -10.63
C VAL A 33 -23.05 7.78 -10.40
N ASN A 34 -24.13 8.53 -10.29
CA ASN A 34 -24.07 9.94 -9.89
C ASN A 34 -23.76 10.06 -8.40
N ALA A 35 -22.48 10.23 -8.09
CA ALA A 35 -22.01 10.43 -6.73
C ALA A 35 -22.35 11.81 -6.13
N LYS A 36 -22.99 12.71 -6.92
CA LYS A 36 -23.26 14.11 -6.54
C LYS A 36 -22.01 14.86 -6.04
N ARG A 37 -20.88 14.57 -6.68
CA ARG A 37 -19.54 15.11 -6.34
C ARG A 37 -18.81 15.54 -7.60
N LYS A 38 -17.93 16.55 -7.44
CA LYS A 38 -16.98 16.88 -8.49
C LYS A 38 -15.83 15.88 -8.49
N LEU A 39 -15.54 15.32 -9.66
CA LEU A 39 -14.38 14.46 -9.87
C LEU A 39 -13.10 15.29 -9.83
N THR A 40 -12.07 14.78 -9.16
CA THR A 40 -10.73 15.37 -9.21
C THR A 40 -10.08 15.13 -10.58
N GLY A 41 -9.12 15.97 -10.96
CA GLY A 41 -8.34 15.74 -12.17
C GLY A 41 -7.63 14.38 -12.17
N PHE A 42 -7.20 13.91 -10.99
CA PHE A 42 -6.61 12.58 -10.83
C PHE A 42 -7.57 11.47 -11.24
N ILE A 43 -8.81 11.45 -10.71
CA ILE A 43 -9.80 10.41 -11.05
C ILE A 43 -10.16 10.45 -12.53
N LYS A 44 -10.39 11.65 -13.10
CA LYS A 44 -10.69 11.80 -14.54
C LYS A 44 -9.56 11.24 -15.42
N ASN A 45 -8.31 11.48 -15.06
CA ASN A 45 -7.16 10.98 -15.82
C ASN A 45 -6.95 9.46 -15.62
N LEU A 46 -7.28 8.94 -14.44
CA LEU A 46 -7.11 7.54 -14.10
C LEU A 46 -8.15 6.67 -14.82
N THR A 47 -9.43 7.06 -14.73
CA THR A 47 -10.57 6.25 -15.21
C THR A 47 -11.08 6.67 -16.60
N GLY A 48 -10.65 7.83 -17.09
CA GLY A 48 -11.24 8.43 -18.31
C GLY A 48 -12.67 8.95 -18.14
N ILE A 49 -13.30 8.81 -16.97
CA ILE A 49 -14.69 9.20 -16.74
C ILE A 49 -14.81 10.72 -16.65
N SER A 50 -15.67 11.31 -17.45
CA SER A 50 -15.91 12.76 -17.43
C SER A 50 -16.88 13.17 -16.34
N GLN A 51 -16.88 14.47 -15.96
CA GLN A 51 -17.88 14.99 -15.04
C GLN A 51 -19.28 14.94 -15.61
N GLU A 52 -19.41 15.21 -16.91
CA GLU A 52 -20.68 15.18 -17.63
C GLU A 52 -21.30 13.78 -17.62
N THR A 53 -20.46 12.73 -17.74
CA THR A 53 -20.89 11.33 -17.62
C THR A 53 -21.50 11.07 -16.25
N ILE A 54 -20.83 11.51 -15.19
CA ILE A 54 -21.30 11.29 -13.80
C ILE A 54 -22.53 12.14 -13.47
N ASP A 55 -22.60 13.37 -13.95
CA ASP A 55 -23.75 14.25 -13.71
C ASP A 55 -25.03 13.73 -14.42
N ALA A 56 -24.87 13.05 -15.57
CA ALA A 56 -25.95 12.43 -16.32
C ALA A 56 -26.31 11.01 -15.84
N ALA A 57 -25.47 10.40 -15.01
CA ALA A 57 -25.66 9.02 -14.52
C ALA A 57 -26.85 8.90 -13.55
N PRO A 58 -27.44 7.70 -13.41
CA PRO A 58 -28.46 7.42 -12.40
C PRO A 58 -27.93 7.61 -10.99
N SER A 59 -28.84 7.80 -10.04
CA SER A 59 -28.48 7.88 -8.63
C SER A 59 -27.95 6.54 -8.09
N SER A 60 -27.17 6.57 -7.00
CA SER A 60 -26.72 5.35 -6.32
C SER A 60 -27.86 4.41 -5.96
N ASP A 61 -28.98 4.95 -5.43
CA ASP A 61 -30.17 4.15 -5.10
C ASP A 61 -30.75 3.45 -6.32
N GLU A 62 -30.81 4.12 -7.47
CA GLU A 62 -31.32 3.54 -8.71
C GLU A 62 -30.40 2.46 -9.27
N VAL A 63 -29.09 2.72 -9.31
CA VAL A 63 -28.12 1.76 -9.82
C VAL A 63 -28.12 0.48 -8.98
N PHE A 64 -28.05 0.60 -7.65
CA PHE A 64 -28.00 -0.58 -6.79
C PHE A 64 -29.35 -1.29 -6.66
N ARG A 65 -30.46 -0.61 -6.87
CA ARG A 65 -31.76 -1.27 -7.06
C ARG A 65 -31.77 -2.11 -8.35
N ASN A 66 -31.28 -1.57 -9.45
CA ASN A 66 -31.17 -2.30 -10.71
C ASN A 66 -30.22 -3.48 -10.59
N PHE A 67 -29.11 -3.30 -9.86
CA PHE A 67 -28.18 -4.39 -9.56
C PHE A 67 -28.83 -5.48 -8.71
N TYR A 68 -29.63 -5.12 -7.70
CA TYR A 68 -30.41 -6.08 -6.91
C TYR A 68 -31.36 -6.90 -7.79
N GLN A 69 -32.08 -6.25 -8.71
CA GLN A 69 -32.97 -6.94 -9.64
C GLN A 69 -32.20 -7.88 -10.59
N TRP A 70 -30.99 -7.51 -10.97
CA TRP A 70 -30.12 -8.35 -11.80
C TRP A 70 -29.63 -9.60 -11.05
N LEU A 71 -29.43 -9.52 -9.73
CA LEU A 71 -29.08 -10.64 -8.85
C LEU A 71 -30.28 -11.54 -8.50
N LYS A 72 -31.51 -11.06 -8.72
CA LYS A 72 -32.72 -11.69 -8.20
C LYS A 72 -32.93 -13.10 -8.75
N GLY A 73 -33.08 -14.03 -7.84
CA GLY A 73 -33.28 -15.45 -8.14
C GLY A 73 -32.03 -16.31 -7.96
N ASP A 74 -30.85 -15.69 -7.91
CA ASP A 74 -29.63 -16.43 -7.63
C ASP A 74 -29.48 -16.73 -6.14
N THR A 75 -28.93 -17.90 -5.85
CA THR A 75 -28.71 -18.39 -4.48
C THR A 75 -27.22 -18.70 -4.26
N ASN A 76 -26.79 -18.74 -3.01
CA ASN A 76 -25.40 -19.01 -2.64
C ASN A 76 -24.44 -18.07 -3.39
N ILE A 77 -24.71 -16.76 -3.29
CA ILE A 77 -23.97 -15.73 -3.99
C ILE A 77 -22.63 -15.51 -3.29
N GLU A 78 -21.55 -15.51 -4.09
CA GLU A 78 -20.20 -15.13 -3.69
C GLU A 78 -19.73 -14.01 -4.60
N PHE A 79 -19.25 -12.92 -4.01
CA PHE A 79 -18.60 -11.85 -4.75
C PHE A 79 -17.09 -11.92 -4.60
N TYR A 80 -16.37 -11.61 -5.67
CA TYR A 80 -14.93 -11.51 -5.70
C TYR A 80 -14.53 -10.13 -6.21
N CYS A 81 -13.61 -9.46 -5.51
CA CYS A 81 -12.92 -8.25 -5.94
C CYS A 81 -11.40 -8.45 -5.92
N TYR A 82 -10.64 -7.48 -6.42
CA TYR A 82 -9.19 -7.56 -6.40
C TYR A 82 -8.58 -6.43 -5.56
N GLY A 83 -8.37 -6.71 -4.28
CA GLY A 83 -7.92 -5.76 -3.28
C GLY A 83 -9.02 -5.43 -2.26
N ASN A 84 -8.65 -4.73 -1.20
CA ASN A 84 -9.55 -4.47 -0.08
C ASN A 84 -10.26 -3.10 -0.14
N SER A 85 -9.96 -2.26 -1.13
CA SER A 85 -10.56 -0.93 -1.26
C SER A 85 -12.05 -0.97 -1.50
N ASP A 86 -12.51 -1.98 -2.26
CA ASP A 86 -13.92 -2.17 -2.62
C ASP A 86 -14.83 -2.33 -1.41
N ILE A 87 -14.33 -2.99 -0.36
CA ILE A 87 -15.07 -3.14 0.90
C ILE A 87 -15.39 -1.79 1.52
N ASP A 88 -14.44 -0.84 1.47
CA ASP A 88 -14.64 0.50 2.02
C ASP A 88 -15.58 1.33 1.13
N PHE A 89 -15.53 1.14 -0.18
CA PHE A 89 -16.47 1.78 -1.12
C PHE A 89 -17.90 1.29 -0.86
N VAL A 90 -18.11 -0.01 -0.74
CA VAL A 90 -19.43 -0.62 -0.44
C VAL A 90 -19.97 -0.11 0.89
N LYS A 91 -19.19 -0.15 1.98
CA LYS A 91 -19.59 0.35 3.30
C LYS A 91 -19.98 1.82 3.25
N LYS A 92 -19.22 2.63 2.53
CA LYS A 92 -19.48 4.07 2.39
C LYS A 92 -20.79 4.34 1.68
N ASN A 93 -21.05 3.64 0.59
CA ASN A 93 -22.27 3.83 -0.18
C ASN A 93 -23.49 3.26 0.55
N LEU A 94 -23.39 2.11 1.20
CA LEU A 94 -24.45 1.55 2.06
C LEU A 94 -24.90 2.54 3.13
N SER A 95 -23.95 3.27 3.75
CA SER A 95 -24.27 4.26 4.80
C SER A 95 -25.08 5.46 4.30
N LYS A 96 -25.18 5.68 2.99
CA LYS A 96 -25.89 6.81 2.37
C LYS A 96 -27.14 6.39 1.59
N THR A 97 -27.27 5.11 1.30
CA THR A 97 -28.36 4.55 0.51
C THR A 97 -29.64 4.52 1.33
N THR A 98 -30.75 4.94 0.75
CA THR A 98 -32.07 5.02 1.41
C THR A 98 -33.10 4.04 0.84
N ASP A 99 -32.89 3.61 -0.38
CA ASP A 99 -33.74 2.61 -1.04
C ASP A 99 -33.51 1.21 -0.47
N PHE A 100 -34.56 0.48 -0.18
CA PHE A 100 -34.49 -0.85 0.47
C PHE A 100 -33.78 -1.91 -0.39
N GLU A 101 -34.09 -1.98 -1.69
CA GLU A 101 -33.46 -2.96 -2.59
C GLU A 101 -31.99 -2.61 -2.86
N ALA A 102 -31.67 -1.32 -2.97
CA ALA A 102 -30.30 -0.86 -3.08
C ALA A 102 -29.49 -1.16 -1.81
N GLN A 103 -30.07 -0.97 -0.62
CA GLN A 103 -29.44 -1.38 0.64
C GLN A 103 -29.22 -2.90 0.70
N ALA A 104 -30.19 -3.68 0.21
CA ALA A 104 -30.06 -5.13 0.14
C ALA A 104 -28.91 -5.54 -0.77
N ALA A 105 -28.77 -4.96 -1.97
CA ALA A 105 -27.68 -5.22 -2.89
C ALA A 105 -26.32 -4.94 -2.26
N LEU A 106 -26.12 -3.72 -1.73
CA LEU A 106 -24.87 -3.32 -1.08
C LEU A 106 -24.54 -4.17 0.16
N SER A 107 -25.57 -4.57 0.92
CA SER A 107 -25.38 -5.47 2.06
C SER A 107 -24.98 -6.87 1.62
N MET A 108 -25.58 -7.41 0.57
CA MET A 108 -25.20 -8.71 -0.01
C MET A 108 -23.75 -8.70 -0.48
N ILE A 109 -23.33 -7.65 -1.21
CA ILE A 109 -21.93 -7.49 -1.61
C ILE A 109 -21.05 -7.45 -0.34
N GLY A 110 -21.34 -6.54 0.59
CA GLY A 110 -20.52 -6.34 1.80
C GLY A 110 -20.38 -7.57 2.70
N MET A 111 -21.36 -8.48 2.68
CA MET A 111 -21.34 -9.73 3.45
C MET A 111 -20.63 -10.88 2.75
N ALA A 112 -20.64 -10.90 1.41
CA ALA A 112 -20.17 -12.01 0.60
C ALA A 112 -18.93 -11.65 -0.26
N LEU A 113 -18.35 -10.47 -0.08
CA LEU A 113 -17.20 -10.00 -0.85
C LEU A 113 -15.90 -10.64 -0.37
N ASN A 114 -15.20 -11.28 -1.30
CA ASN A 114 -13.92 -11.93 -1.09
C ASN A 114 -12.82 -11.19 -1.86
N ASP A 115 -11.75 -10.79 -1.19
CA ASP A 115 -10.56 -10.23 -1.84
C ASP A 115 -9.72 -11.35 -2.47
N TYR A 116 -9.85 -11.51 -3.80
CA TYR A 116 -9.15 -12.56 -4.54
C TYR A 116 -7.63 -12.33 -4.63
N ALA A 117 -7.13 -11.13 -4.37
CA ALA A 117 -5.69 -10.88 -4.27
C ALA A 117 -5.04 -11.69 -3.12
N VAL A 118 -5.82 -12.06 -2.10
CA VAL A 118 -5.34 -12.96 -1.03
C VAL A 118 -5.12 -14.37 -1.56
N GLU A 119 -6.05 -14.86 -2.37
CA GLU A 119 -5.96 -16.18 -3.02
C GLU A 119 -4.81 -16.24 -4.02
N VAL A 120 -4.66 -15.21 -4.85
CA VAL A 120 -3.52 -15.06 -5.77
C VAL A 120 -2.19 -15.13 -5.01
N LYS A 121 -2.08 -14.44 -3.87
CA LYS A 121 -0.87 -14.51 -3.05
C LYS A 121 -0.62 -15.91 -2.50
N ARG A 122 -1.67 -16.61 -2.09
CA ARG A 122 -1.57 -17.98 -1.58
C ARG A 122 -1.15 -18.95 -2.69
N HIS A 123 -1.79 -18.86 -3.84
CA HIS A 123 -1.53 -19.71 -5.01
C HIS A 123 -0.06 -19.62 -5.45
N PHE A 124 0.47 -18.41 -5.63
CA PHE A 124 1.86 -18.20 -6.06
C PHE A 124 2.90 -18.20 -4.93
N GLY A 125 2.52 -18.41 -3.68
CA GLY A 125 3.46 -18.35 -2.55
C GLY A 125 4.15 -16.99 -2.38
N ILE A 126 3.46 -15.88 -2.74
CA ILE A 126 3.98 -14.51 -2.67
C ILE A 126 3.40 -13.75 -1.48
N ILE A 127 4.15 -12.76 -0.98
CA ILE A 127 3.73 -11.95 0.16
C ILE A 127 3.45 -10.49 -0.17
N LYS A 128 4.07 -9.99 -1.23
CA LYS A 128 3.83 -8.62 -1.68
C LYS A 128 2.53 -8.57 -2.49
N ALA A 129 1.86 -7.42 -2.47
CA ALA A 129 0.76 -7.18 -3.37
C ALA A 129 1.26 -7.18 -4.81
N ILE A 130 0.51 -7.85 -5.69
CA ILE A 130 0.75 -7.90 -7.13
C ILE A 130 -0.51 -7.38 -7.83
N GLY A 131 -0.35 -6.57 -8.87
CA GLY A 131 -1.48 -6.03 -9.62
C GLY A 131 -2.18 -7.09 -10.46
N LEU A 132 -3.51 -6.98 -10.61
CA LEU A 132 -4.35 -7.89 -11.38
C LEU A 132 -3.84 -8.10 -12.81
N VAL A 133 -3.60 -6.99 -13.53
CA VAL A 133 -3.12 -7.02 -14.91
C VAL A 133 -1.75 -7.68 -15.06
N LYS A 134 -0.92 -7.67 -14.02
CA LYS A 134 0.38 -8.35 -14.05
C LYS A 134 0.22 -9.87 -13.95
N VAL A 135 -0.71 -10.34 -13.13
CA VAL A 135 -1.06 -11.76 -13.04
C VAL A 135 -1.68 -12.23 -14.35
N LEU A 136 -2.59 -11.43 -14.89
CA LEU A 136 -3.23 -11.73 -16.17
C LEU A 136 -2.23 -11.76 -17.34
N ALA A 137 -1.27 -10.81 -17.37
CA ALA A 137 -0.22 -10.80 -18.38
C ALA A 137 0.60 -12.08 -18.39
N HIS A 138 0.92 -12.60 -17.19
CA HIS A 138 1.60 -13.91 -17.07
C HIS A 138 0.79 -15.03 -17.74
N TYR A 139 -0.50 -15.15 -17.41
CA TYR A 139 -1.35 -16.20 -17.98
C TYR A 139 -1.58 -16.05 -19.49
N ARG A 140 -1.66 -14.83 -19.98
CA ARG A 140 -1.77 -14.56 -21.43
C ARG A 140 -0.45 -14.68 -22.18
N GLY A 141 0.69 -14.85 -21.49
CA GLY A 141 2.02 -14.92 -22.10
C GLY A 141 2.45 -13.62 -22.78
N VAL A 142 2.06 -12.47 -22.25
CA VAL A 142 2.40 -11.14 -22.76
C VAL A 142 3.20 -10.35 -21.73
N ASP A 143 3.99 -9.37 -22.18
CA ASP A 143 4.87 -8.57 -21.31
C ASP A 143 4.08 -7.64 -20.39
N ALA A 144 2.98 -7.04 -20.91
CA ALA A 144 2.13 -6.12 -20.17
C ALA A 144 0.71 -6.09 -20.75
N ILE A 145 -0.24 -5.72 -19.90
CA ILE A 145 -1.63 -5.40 -20.26
C ILE A 145 -1.88 -3.98 -19.82
N GLU A 146 -2.43 -3.16 -20.71
CA GLU A 146 -2.87 -1.81 -20.39
C GLU A 146 -4.14 -1.89 -19.52
N GLN A 147 -4.15 -1.14 -18.43
CA GLN A 147 -5.30 -1.03 -17.54
C GLN A 147 -5.90 0.36 -17.69
N ASN A 148 -7.16 0.39 -18.12
CA ASN A 148 -7.89 1.64 -18.37
C ASN A 148 -8.72 2.07 -17.15
N HIS A 149 -8.72 1.30 -16.06
CA HIS A 149 -9.58 1.51 -14.89
C HIS A 149 -11.06 1.67 -15.30
N ASP A 150 -11.52 0.75 -16.13
CA ASP A 150 -12.92 0.53 -16.47
C ASP A 150 -13.41 -0.63 -15.60
N ALA A 151 -14.36 -0.37 -14.73
CA ALA A 151 -14.78 -1.34 -13.72
C ALA A 151 -15.26 -2.67 -14.34
N LEU A 152 -15.92 -2.65 -15.50
CA LEU A 152 -16.34 -3.89 -16.14
C LEU A 152 -15.17 -4.66 -16.77
N GLU A 153 -14.21 -3.95 -17.37
CA GLU A 153 -13.00 -4.57 -17.91
C GLU A 153 -12.17 -5.22 -16.78
N ASP A 154 -11.98 -4.50 -15.67
CA ASP A 154 -11.25 -5.03 -14.50
C ASP A 154 -11.97 -6.23 -13.86
N ALA A 155 -13.30 -6.22 -13.79
CA ALA A 155 -14.10 -7.38 -13.38
C ALA A 155 -13.93 -8.59 -14.32
N LYS A 156 -13.83 -8.37 -15.65
CA LYS A 156 -13.52 -9.43 -16.62
C LYS A 156 -12.11 -9.98 -16.43
N PHE A 157 -11.13 -9.10 -16.21
CA PHE A 157 -9.76 -9.52 -15.93
C PHE A 157 -9.68 -10.37 -14.66
N LEU A 158 -10.41 -9.97 -13.62
CA LEU A 158 -10.49 -10.75 -12.39
C LEU A 158 -11.10 -12.14 -12.61
N LYS A 159 -12.21 -12.21 -13.37
CA LYS A 159 -12.81 -13.52 -13.72
C LYS A 159 -11.83 -14.39 -14.49
N GLU A 160 -11.13 -13.85 -15.46
CA GLU A 160 -10.16 -14.60 -16.26
C GLU A 160 -9.01 -15.13 -15.39
N VAL A 161 -8.45 -14.30 -14.49
CA VAL A 161 -7.42 -14.76 -13.53
C VAL A 161 -7.98 -15.82 -12.60
N TYR A 162 -9.22 -15.68 -12.14
CA TYR A 162 -9.89 -16.70 -11.34
C TYR A 162 -9.96 -18.02 -12.11
N ASP A 163 -10.44 -18.01 -13.34
CA ASP A 163 -10.60 -19.20 -14.16
C ASP A 163 -9.24 -19.89 -14.43
N TYR A 164 -8.19 -19.14 -14.69
CA TYR A 164 -6.83 -19.67 -14.86
C TYR A 164 -6.33 -20.38 -13.59
N ILE A 165 -6.43 -19.72 -12.43
CA ILE A 165 -5.98 -20.29 -11.16
C ILE A 165 -6.78 -21.56 -10.80
N GLN A 166 -8.09 -21.59 -11.07
CA GLN A 166 -8.91 -22.77 -10.82
C GLN A 166 -8.53 -23.94 -11.75
N ALA A 167 -8.08 -23.64 -12.97
CA ALA A 167 -7.68 -24.66 -13.95
C ALA A 167 -6.25 -25.18 -13.75
N GLU A 168 -5.35 -24.32 -13.23
CA GLU A 168 -3.93 -24.64 -13.12
C GLU A 168 -3.63 -25.63 -11.98
N GLY A 169 -4.33 -25.52 -10.85
CA GLY A 169 -4.05 -26.35 -9.67
C GLY A 169 -2.82 -25.87 -8.89
N GLU A 170 -2.03 -26.82 -8.35
CA GLU A 170 -0.80 -26.49 -7.62
C GLU A 170 0.34 -26.18 -8.60
N ILE A 171 1.07 -25.08 -8.33
CA ILE A 171 2.23 -24.68 -9.13
C ILE A 171 3.53 -25.20 -8.51
N GLU A 172 4.45 -25.67 -9.32
CA GLU A 172 5.77 -26.14 -8.88
C GLU A 172 6.74 -24.98 -8.62
N GLU A 173 6.71 -23.95 -9.45
CA GLU A 173 7.62 -22.80 -9.38
C GLU A 173 6.86 -21.48 -9.52
N CYS A 174 7.14 -20.54 -8.61
CA CYS A 174 6.50 -19.23 -8.63
C CYS A 174 7.01 -18.36 -9.79
N PRO A 175 6.13 -17.90 -10.69
CA PRO A 175 6.53 -17.03 -11.80
C PRO A 175 6.87 -15.59 -11.37
N PHE A 176 6.66 -15.25 -10.10
CA PHE A 176 6.86 -13.90 -9.55
C PHE A 176 7.90 -13.87 -8.42
N PRO A 177 9.20 -14.25 -8.66
CA PRO A 177 10.20 -14.38 -7.59
C PRO A 177 10.44 -13.08 -6.82
N ASP A 178 10.28 -11.91 -7.43
CA ASP A 178 10.43 -10.61 -6.78
C ASP A 178 9.34 -10.29 -5.76
N TYR A 179 8.22 -11.01 -5.82
CA TYR A 179 7.08 -10.89 -4.92
C TYR A 179 7.12 -11.91 -3.78
N GLN A 180 7.97 -12.91 -3.86
CA GLN A 180 8.21 -13.87 -2.80
C GLN A 180 8.98 -13.21 -1.64
N LYS A 181 8.88 -13.82 -0.47
CA LYS A 181 9.68 -13.45 0.68
C LYS A 181 11.14 -13.79 0.36
N LYS A 182 11.94 -12.82 -0.03
CA LYS A 182 13.37 -13.01 0.13
C LYS A 182 13.58 -13.29 1.63
N VAL A 183 13.93 -14.51 1.99
CA VAL A 183 14.52 -14.81 3.28
C VAL A 183 15.91 -14.16 3.24
N VAL A 184 15.94 -12.84 3.24
CA VAL A 184 17.11 -12.12 3.70
C VAL A 184 17.14 -12.50 5.18
N LYS A 185 17.96 -13.48 5.53
CA LYS A 185 18.49 -13.56 6.88
C LYS A 185 19.09 -12.17 7.10
N LYS A 186 18.28 -11.27 7.70
CA LYS A 186 18.83 -10.01 8.16
C LYS A 186 20.04 -10.42 8.96
N PRO A 187 21.26 -9.96 8.63
CA PRO A 187 22.39 -10.22 9.48
C PRO A 187 21.88 -9.87 10.88
N ILE A 188 22.02 -10.81 11.81
CA ILE A 188 21.63 -10.61 13.20
C ILE A 188 22.38 -9.33 13.55
N GLN A 189 21.67 -8.20 13.58
CA GLN A 189 22.30 -6.94 13.98
C GLN A 189 22.81 -7.23 15.39
N PRO A 190 24.10 -7.07 15.64
CA PRO A 190 24.66 -7.33 16.96
C PRO A 190 23.78 -6.57 17.96
N LYS A 191 23.34 -7.25 19.00
CA LYS A 191 22.47 -6.66 20.02
C LYS A 191 23.23 -5.44 20.54
N VAL A 192 22.65 -4.25 20.33
CA VAL A 192 23.31 -3.00 20.75
C VAL A 192 23.57 -3.11 22.24
N GLU A 193 24.84 -3.13 22.64
CA GLU A 193 25.21 -3.15 24.06
C GLU A 193 24.82 -1.79 24.63
N VAL A 194 23.91 -1.86 25.60
CA VAL A 194 23.47 -0.66 26.31
C VAL A 194 24.54 -0.29 27.33
N PRO A 195 25.08 0.94 27.26
CA PRO A 195 26.10 1.39 28.23
C PRO A 195 25.61 1.23 29.68
N LYS A 196 26.43 0.65 30.53
CA LYS A 196 26.13 0.49 31.94
C LYS A 196 26.88 1.56 32.76
N GLY A 197 26.12 2.26 33.61
CA GLY A 197 26.73 3.20 34.58
C GLY A 197 27.14 4.56 33.99
N VAL A 198 26.89 4.82 32.70
CA VAL A 198 27.12 6.13 32.06
C VAL A 198 25.83 6.66 31.46
N PRO A 199 25.64 7.99 31.36
CA PRO A 199 24.50 8.59 30.66
C PRO A 199 24.50 8.24 29.18
N TYR A 200 23.32 8.03 28.61
CA TYR A 200 23.14 7.80 27.17
C TYR A 200 21.74 8.14 26.72
N ILE A 201 21.57 8.36 25.40
CA ILE A 201 20.28 8.53 24.73
C ILE A 201 20.04 7.32 23.85
N ALA A 202 18.93 6.61 24.06
CA ALA A 202 18.55 5.44 23.27
C ALA A 202 17.53 5.79 22.19
N ARG A 203 17.76 5.30 20.98
CA ARG A 203 16.80 5.27 19.88
C ARG A 203 16.16 3.88 19.82
N ILE A 204 14.83 3.82 19.88
CA ILE A 204 14.08 2.57 20.10
C ILE A 204 13.10 2.33 18.96
N ARG A 205 13.06 1.09 18.46
CA ARG A 205 12.05 0.62 17.48
C ARG A 205 11.54 -0.76 17.90
N LYS A 206 10.22 -0.97 17.85
CA LYS A 206 9.59 -2.24 18.26
C LYS A 206 10.03 -2.71 19.65
N ASN A 207 10.16 -1.77 20.60
CA ASN A 207 10.61 -1.98 21.97
C ASN A 207 12.06 -2.52 22.13
N GLN A 208 12.88 -2.40 21.10
CA GLN A 208 14.30 -2.74 21.14
C GLN A 208 15.15 -1.49 20.93
N VAL A 209 16.23 -1.36 21.70
CA VAL A 209 17.25 -0.33 21.48
C VAL A 209 17.96 -0.65 20.18
N VAL A 210 17.93 0.30 19.25
CA VAL A 210 18.55 0.16 17.92
C VAL A 210 19.90 0.85 17.89
N GLU A 211 20.05 1.93 18.67
CA GLU A 211 21.28 2.70 18.74
C GLU A 211 21.31 3.51 20.04
N THR A 212 22.50 3.81 20.53
CA THR A 212 22.73 4.68 21.68
C THR A 212 23.69 5.81 21.30
N TYR A 213 23.47 6.98 21.90
CA TYR A 213 24.27 8.18 21.73
C TYR A 213 24.77 8.63 23.10
N ALA A 214 26.06 8.96 23.20
CA ALA A 214 26.62 9.41 24.46
C ALA A 214 26.17 10.82 24.83
N THR A 215 25.90 11.65 23.84
CA THR A 215 25.52 13.05 24.03
C THR A 215 24.25 13.43 23.24
N MET A 216 23.64 14.57 23.62
CA MET A 216 22.54 15.16 22.85
C MET A 216 23.01 15.64 21.48
N ASP A 217 24.27 16.05 21.35
CA ASP A 217 24.86 16.52 20.08
C ASP A 217 24.86 15.40 19.02
N GLU A 218 25.26 14.18 19.43
CA GLU A 218 25.23 13.01 18.55
C GLU A 218 23.81 12.66 18.11
N ALA A 219 22.86 12.64 19.06
CA ALA A 219 21.47 12.35 18.77
C ALA A 219 20.85 13.41 17.83
N VAL A 220 21.16 14.68 18.03
CA VAL A 220 20.70 15.80 17.18
C VAL A 220 21.34 15.72 15.81
N THR A 221 22.64 15.45 15.72
CA THR A 221 23.35 15.22 14.44
C THR A 221 22.69 14.12 13.64
N TRP A 222 22.38 12.99 14.28
CA TRP A 222 21.68 11.89 13.61
C TRP A 222 20.32 12.33 13.07
N VAL A 223 19.50 13.04 13.87
CA VAL A 223 18.18 13.52 13.46
C VAL A 223 18.27 14.46 12.27
N ILE A 224 19.19 15.39 12.28
CA ILE A 224 19.36 16.37 11.16
C ILE A 224 19.81 15.64 9.90
N ASN A 225 20.67 14.63 10.01
CA ASN A 225 21.13 13.82 8.87
C ASN A 225 20.02 13.00 8.20
N GLN A 226 18.89 12.73 8.90
CA GLN A 226 17.73 12.07 8.29
C GLN A 226 16.87 13.00 7.42
N ALA A 227 17.08 14.32 7.50
CA ALA A 227 16.34 15.30 6.73
C ALA A 227 16.91 15.47 5.32
N SER A 228 16.07 15.85 4.35
CA SER A 228 16.53 16.26 3.03
C SER A 228 17.41 17.51 3.11
N GLU A 229 18.24 17.76 2.10
CA GLU A 229 19.14 18.92 2.07
C GLU A 229 18.39 20.25 2.29
N ASN A 230 17.24 20.41 1.65
CA ASN A 230 16.43 21.62 1.81
C ASN A 230 15.88 21.79 3.24
N GLN A 231 15.61 20.71 3.94
CA GLN A 231 15.10 20.75 5.31
C GLN A 231 16.22 20.93 6.35
N ARG A 232 17.44 20.47 6.08
CA ARG A 232 18.59 20.60 7.01
C ARG A 232 18.93 22.04 7.33
N GLY A 233 18.90 22.93 6.32
CA GLY A 233 19.18 24.35 6.49
C GLY A 233 18.20 25.09 7.42
N GLU A 234 16.98 24.56 7.57
CA GLU A 234 15.94 25.14 8.42
C GLU A 234 15.91 24.55 9.84
N MET A 235 16.63 23.44 10.08
CA MET A 235 16.60 22.72 11.36
C MET A 235 17.60 23.33 12.35
N LYS A 236 17.09 24.06 13.33
CA LYS A 236 17.91 24.56 14.44
C LYS A 236 18.18 23.45 15.45
N PRO A 237 19.46 23.16 15.80
CA PRO A 237 19.83 22.08 16.73
C PRO A 237 19.08 22.13 18.06
N GLU A 238 18.87 23.34 18.64
CA GLU A 238 18.18 23.52 19.91
C GLU A 238 16.70 23.07 19.85
N ASN A 239 16.05 23.30 18.70
CA ASN A 239 14.67 22.88 18.47
C ASN A 239 14.60 21.34 18.31
N VAL A 240 15.58 20.73 17.66
CA VAL A 240 15.68 19.26 17.53
C VAL A 240 15.90 18.64 18.90
N ALA A 241 16.86 19.13 19.69
CA ALA A 241 17.13 18.66 21.05
C ALA A 241 15.88 18.79 21.95
N LYS A 242 15.15 19.91 21.85
CA LYS A 242 13.89 20.10 22.57
C LYS A 242 12.85 19.06 22.21
N ARG A 243 12.75 18.68 20.92
CA ARG A 243 11.81 17.65 20.45
C ARG A 243 12.23 16.26 20.90
N VAL A 244 13.53 15.90 20.86
CA VAL A 244 14.04 14.63 21.39
C VAL A 244 13.74 14.49 22.89
N ARG A 245 14.01 15.55 23.70
CA ARG A 245 13.66 15.57 25.13
C ARG A 245 12.17 15.37 25.37
N ARG A 246 11.32 16.10 24.61
CA ARG A 246 9.87 15.99 24.73
C ARG A 246 9.39 14.58 24.37
N ALA A 247 9.90 14.00 23.29
CA ALA A 247 9.55 12.65 22.84
C ALA A 247 9.94 11.60 23.89
N SER A 248 11.11 11.75 24.52
CA SER A 248 11.55 10.90 25.62
C SER A 248 10.63 10.99 26.84
N GLY A 249 10.30 12.20 27.28
CA GLY A 249 9.46 12.42 28.47
C GLY A 249 8.01 12.00 28.27
N GLN A 250 7.45 12.15 27.05
CA GLN A 250 6.07 11.81 26.74
C GLN A 250 5.88 10.40 26.15
N ASN A 251 6.95 9.63 26.01
CA ASN A 251 6.96 8.30 25.35
C ASN A 251 6.28 8.33 23.94
N GLN A 252 6.41 9.44 23.23
CA GLN A 252 5.87 9.62 21.89
C GLN A 252 6.97 9.49 20.83
N PRO A 253 6.67 9.05 19.62
CA PRO A 253 7.64 8.98 18.54
C PRO A 253 8.02 10.39 18.05
N TYR A 254 9.29 10.57 17.72
CA TYR A 254 9.78 11.70 16.94
C TYR A 254 10.61 11.18 15.77
N ILE A 255 10.30 11.61 14.56
CA ILE A 255 10.84 11.05 13.31
C ILE A 255 10.72 9.51 13.29
N SER A 256 9.49 9.00 13.54
CA SER A 256 9.16 7.55 13.55
C SER A 256 9.91 6.70 14.58
N TRP A 257 10.63 7.30 15.52
CA TRP A 257 11.40 6.62 16.55
C TRP A 257 10.96 7.01 17.95
N LYS A 258 10.99 6.04 18.87
CA LYS A 258 10.90 6.34 20.29
C LYS A 258 12.28 6.67 20.82
N TRP A 259 12.34 7.61 21.75
CA TRP A 259 13.56 8.10 22.36
C TRP A 259 13.49 7.90 23.86
N LYS A 260 14.61 7.57 24.48
CA LYS A 260 14.73 7.46 25.92
C LYS A 260 16.09 8.01 26.38
N ILE A 261 16.06 8.96 27.29
CA ILE A 261 17.24 9.59 27.86
C ILE A 261 17.50 8.94 29.22
N HIS A 262 18.71 8.47 29.43
CA HIS A 262 19.19 7.86 30.66
C HIS A 262 20.34 8.69 31.24
N GLY A 263 20.15 9.21 32.46
CA GLY A 263 21.15 10.03 33.14
C GLY A 263 21.22 11.47 32.60
N ASP A 264 22.33 12.15 32.87
CA ASP A 264 22.51 13.58 32.56
C ASP A 264 23.26 13.78 31.24
N CYS A 265 22.56 13.49 30.14
CA CYS A 265 23.04 13.75 28.76
C CYS A 265 21.99 14.48 27.90
N SER A 266 21.09 15.21 28.54
CA SER A 266 19.91 15.80 27.87
C SER A 266 20.16 17.19 27.27
N GLN A 267 21.31 17.79 27.50
CA GLN A 267 21.63 19.14 27.04
C GLN A 267 22.54 19.10 25.79
N LEU A 268 22.37 20.06 24.89
CA LEU A 268 23.37 20.33 23.87
C LEU A 268 24.61 20.95 24.52
N SER A 269 25.76 20.67 23.96
CA SER A 269 27.00 21.35 24.33
C SER A 269 26.88 22.86 24.04
N GLU A 270 27.49 23.67 24.89
CA GLU A 270 27.53 25.11 24.69
C GLU A 270 28.25 25.41 23.38
N GLY A 271 27.59 26.20 22.50
CA GLY A 271 28.15 26.54 21.18
C GLY A 271 28.08 25.43 20.14
N TYR A 272 27.31 24.36 20.38
CA TYR A 272 27.15 23.30 19.37
C TYR A 272 26.61 23.85 18.04
N VAL A 273 27.34 23.54 16.95
CA VAL A 273 26.96 23.84 15.57
C VAL A 273 26.93 22.54 14.78
N TYR A 274 25.82 22.29 14.09
CA TYR A 274 25.73 21.13 13.20
C TYR A 274 26.71 21.28 12.02
N THR A 275 27.54 20.26 11.84
CA THR A 275 28.42 20.16 10.67
C THR A 275 27.95 18.97 9.80
N ALA A 276 27.62 19.22 8.55
CA ALA A 276 27.24 18.16 7.63
C ALA A 276 28.42 17.18 7.46
N PRO A 277 28.17 15.86 7.42
CA PRO A 277 29.23 14.91 7.10
C PRO A 277 29.78 15.22 5.71
N VAL A 278 31.10 15.25 5.58
CA VAL A 278 31.78 15.31 4.28
C VAL A 278 31.37 14.06 3.51
N ALA A 279 30.86 14.24 2.28
CA ALA A 279 30.53 13.10 1.42
C ALA A 279 31.77 12.21 1.32
N ALA A 280 31.63 10.94 1.70
CA ALA A 280 32.69 9.97 1.48
C ALA A 280 32.97 9.93 -0.03
N GLU A 281 34.24 10.11 -0.42
CA GLU A 281 34.65 9.91 -1.82
C GLU A 281 34.18 8.51 -2.25
N PRO A 282 33.64 8.36 -3.48
CA PRO A 282 33.24 7.04 -3.96
C PRO A 282 34.52 6.16 -3.96
N ALA A 283 34.36 4.99 -3.30
CA ALA A 283 35.43 4.00 -3.32
C ALA A 283 35.83 3.73 -4.78
N THR A 284 37.06 3.99 -5.12
CA THR A 284 37.63 3.65 -6.43
C THR A 284 37.53 2.13 -6.56
N GLU A 285 36.74 1.66 -7.53
CA GLU A 285 36.73 0.26 -7.93
C GLU A 285 38.14 -0.11 -8.36
N GLU A 286 38.82 -0.92 -7.57
CA GLU A 286 40.02 -1.62 -8.02
C GLU A 286 39.62 -2.56 -9.17
N THR A 287 39.97 -2.16 -10.37
CA THR A 287 39.86 -2.98 -11.57
C THR A 287 40.83 -4.15 -11.42
N THR A 288 40.33 -5.31 -11.00
CA THR A 288 41.11 -6.55 -11.03
C THR A 288 41.29 -6.94 -12.49
N VAL A 289 42.44 -6.68 -13.01
CA VAL A 289 42.88 -7.18 -14.32
C VAL A 289 43.08 -8.68 -14.19
N VAL A 290 42.17 -9.47 -14.74
CA VAL A 290 42.36 -10.90 -14.94
C VAL A 290 43.33 -11.06 -16.11
N VAL A 291 44.54 -11.45 -15.81
CA VAL A 291 45.53 -11.88 -16.83
C VAL A 291 45.12 -13.31 -17.24
N GLU A 292 44.58 -13.46 -18.45
CA GLU A 292 44.46 -14.76 -19.09
C GLU A 292 45.85 -15.28 -19.38
N GLY A 293 46.25 -16.35 -18.70
CA GLY A 293 47.45 -17.11 -19.00
C GLY A 293 47.19 -18.05 -20.15
N ASP A 294 47.91 -17.81 -21.24
CA ASP A 294 48.08 -18.78 -22.32
C ASP A 294 48.72 -20.07 -21.77
N ASN A 295 48.09 -21.21 -22.04
CA ASN A 295 48.71 -22.49 -21.91
C ASN A 295 48.56 -23.27 -23.24
N GLU A 296 49.72 -23.65 -23.74
CA GLU A 296 49.99 -24.55 -24.90
C GLU A 296 49.20 -25.89 -24.87
#